data_07eb763bfdeb0a96e3fb703b5a25cb46
#
_entry.id   07eb763bfdeb0a96e3fb703b5a25cb46
#
_cell.length_a   1.000
_cell.length_b   1.000
_cell.length_c   1.000
_cell.angle_alpha   90.00
_cell.angle_beta   90.00
_cell.angle_gamma   90.00
#
_symmetry.space_group_name_H-M   'P 1'
#
loop_
_entity.id
_entity.type
_entity.pdbx_description
1 polymer ?
#
loop_
_entity_poly.entity_id
_entity_poly.type
_entity_poly.pdbx_seq_one_letter_code
_entity_poly.pdbx_strand_id
1 'polypeptide(L)'
;YKRQTLGSGETGEGLSFSAEEYPYYQMLSENQQSVYRQIYANAQNLTEKFAPEKTVSASDVKTAFEAVIGDHPEMFWLETGYSSKYLTNGQCVEIDLKYNSTADDLESAKQRFDAAAQNLITGAASLDSNYEKEKYVHDALASAVTYDLTADMNQSAYSALVNGKSVCAGYARAYQYLLQQLGIPCYYCTGYSGGDHAWNIVKLEDGYYNVDVTWDDAAAIRYDYFNKTDADFASTHIRQNLSVYLPACNGTAYRQENTTGAAGTGQPSEAGGATPDPDAGTTPSGGQTDGSVTDPGQQGDGTQEPEQPGSSLSDYINPDPQEPLRYPSGNTAGSAGNTTTAATPEPRADALTDLSSYYEDCRKQLTGLGSGDQHFDNVVPKSLWSTIEQSYHTGAYEQGYVVDVLKNLGMEYFAIQLQLVDIGDGYY
;
A
#
# COMPACT_ATOMS: atom_id res chain seq x y z
N TYR A 1 -36.76 -22.23 -6.42
CA TYR A 1 -36.38 -20.88 -5.96
C TYR A 1 -35.96 -20.10 -7.20
N LYS A 2 -36.66 -19.02 -7.57
CA LYS A 2 -36.19 -18.06 -8.57
C LYS A 2 -35.06 -17.27 -7.90
N ARG A 3 -33.85 -17.45 -8.37
CA ARG A 3 -32.70 -16.61 -8.00
C ARG A 3 -33.06 -15.19 -8.43
N GLN A 4 -33.27 -14.30 -7.47
CA GLN A 4 -33.45 -12.88 -7.76
C GLN A 4 -32.11 -12.38 -8.29
N THR A 5 -32.06 -11.97 -9.53
CA THR A 5 -30.84 -11.40 -10.13
C THR A 5 -30.62 -10.04 -9.48
N LEU A 6 -29.47 -9.84 -8.88
CA LEU A 6 -29.06 -8.54 -8.35
C LEU A 6 -28.96 -7.55 -9.53
N GLY A 7 -29.48 -6.34 -9.32
CA GLY A 7 -29.37 -5.26 -10.30
C GLY A 7 -27.94 -4.72 -10.37
N SER A 8 -27.60 -4.03 -11.46
CA SER A 8 -26.29 -3.40 -11.65
C SER A 8 -26.11 -2.12 -10.81
N GLY A 9 -27.13 -1.67 -10.08
CA GLY A 9 -27.07 -0.37 -9.42
C GLY A 9 -26.88 0.77 -10.43
N GLU A 10 -26.15 1.79 -10.00
CA GLU A 10 -25.72 2.87 -10.89
C GLU A 10 -24.55 2.40 -11.76
N THR A 11 -24.70 2.44 -13.07
CA THR A 11 -23.64 2.00 -14.00
C THR A 11 -22.50 3.00 -14.15
N GLY A 12 -22.75 4.26 -13.80
CA GLY A 12 -21.81 5.35 -14.04
C GLY A 12 -21.61 5.66 -15.53
N GLU A 13 -22.55 5.25 -16.39
CA GLU A 13 -22.52 5.57 -17.82
C GLU A 13 -22.44 7.09 -18.04
N GLY A 14 -21.54 7.53 -18.90
CA GLY A 14 -21.31 8.96 -19.18
C GLY A 14 -20.34 9.64 -18.22
N LEU A 15 -19.91 9.01 -17.14
CA LEU A 15 -18.83 9.53 -16.31
C LEU A 15 -17.50 9.45 -17.07
N SER A 16 -16.74 10.54 -17.01
CA SER A 16 -15.40 10.63 -17.58
C SER A 16 -14.44 11.20 -16.54
N PHE A 17 -13.25 10.66 -16.52
CA PHE A 17 -12.20 11.01 -15.58
C PHE A 17 -10.96 11.48 -16.34
N SER A 18 -10.49 12.68 -16.04
CA SER A 18 -9.35 13.28 -16.74
C SER A 18 -8.04 12.54 -16.40
N ALA A 19 -7.11 12.49 -17.34
CA ALA A 19 -5.82 11.84 -17.11
C ALA A 19 -4.95 12.61 -16.11
N GLU A 20 -5.20 13.89 -15.92
CA GLU A 20 -4.43 14.73 -15.01
C GLU A 20 -4.86 14.57 -13.56
N GLU A 21 -6.15 14.29 -13.33
CA GLU A 21 -6.70 14.18 -11.97
C GLU A 21 -6.85 12.73 -11.52
N TYR A 22 -7.12 11.80 -12.47
CA TYR A 22 -7.45 10.41 -12.18
C TYR A 22 -6.52 9.45 -12.95
N PRO A 23 -5.22 9.40 -12.61
CA PRO A 23 -4.24 8.62 -13.35
C PRO A 23 -4.52 7.11 -13.30
N TYR A 24 -5.02 6.60 -12.19
CA TYR A 24 -5.31 5.18 -12.04
C TYR A 24 -6.44 4.72 -12.97
N TYR A 25 -7.48 5.53 -13.16
CA TYR A 25 -8.53 5.24 -14.15
C TYR A 25 -7.96 5.02 -15.55
N GLN A 26 -6.96 5.81 -15.94
CA GLN A 26 -6.35 5.71 -17.28
C GLN A 26 -5.52 4.45 -17.49
N MET A 27 -5.06 3.82 -16.42
CA MET A 27 -4.28 2.58 -16.46
C MET A 27 -5.16 1.34 -16.67
N LEU A 28 -6.47 1.47 -16.50
CA LEU A 28 -7.43 0.38 -16.50
C LEU A 28 -7.83 -0.05 -17.92
N SER A 29 -8.08 -1.36 -18.09
CA SER A 29 -8.78 -1.87 -19.27
C SER A 29 -10.23 -1.40 -19.33
N GLU A 30 -10.89 -1.48 -20.49
CA GLU A 30 -12.30 -1.07 -20.66
C GLU A 30 -13.25 -1.74 -19.66
N ASN A 31 -13.06 -3.03 -19.37
CA ASN A 31 -13.87 -3.74 -18.39
C ASN A 31 -13.63 -3.23 -16.97
N GLN A 32 -12.38 -3.01 -16.60
CA GLN A 32 -12.01 -2.43 -15.30
C GLN A 32 -12.51 -1.00 -15.16
N GLN A 33 -12.45 -0.18 -16.22
CA GLN A 33 -13.03 1.16 -16.24
C GLN A 33 -14.55 1.14 -16.04
N SER A 34 -15.25 0.13 -16.60
CA SER A 34 -16.68 -0.05 -16.34
C SER A 34 -16.96 -0.32 -14.87
N VAL A 35 -16.19 -1.21 -14.25
CA VAL A 35 -16.30 -1.51 -12.80
C VAL A 35 -15.94 -0.29 -11.96
N TYR A 36 -14.88 0.43 -12.29
CA TYR A 36 -14.49 1.67 -11.62
C TYR A 36 -15.64 2.68 -11.61
N ARG A 37 -16.27 2.95 -12.77
CA ARG A 37 -17.43 3.86 -12.85
C ARG A 37 -18.61 3.38 -12.01
N GLN A 38 -18.89 2.05 -12.01
CA GLN A 38 -19.95 1.49 -11.17
C GLN A 38 -19.64 1.65 -9.69
N ILE A 39 -18.41 1.36 -9.23
CA ILE A 39 -18.00 1.52 -7.84
C ILE A 39 -18.16 2.98 -7.43
N TYR A 40 -17.62 3.91 -8.21
CA TYR A 40 -17.73 5.34 -7.94
C TYR A 40 -19.20 5.79 -7.82
N ALA A 41 -20.04 5.47 -8.82
CA ALA A 41 -21.43 5.89 -8.87
C ALA A 41 -22.28 5.29 -7.73
N ASN A 42 -22.07 4.00 -7.42
CA ASN A 42 -22.77 3.35 -6.33
C ASN A 42 -22.30 3.86 -4.96
N ALA A 43 -21.02 4.17 -4.79
CA ALA A 43 -20.49 4.75 -3.56
C ALA A 43 -21.03 6.17 -3.31
N GLN A 44 -21.25 6.98 -4.35
CA GLN A 44 -21.88 8.29 -4.22
C GLN A 44 -23.34 8.20 -3.74
N ASN A 45 -24.04 7.11 -4.04
CA ASN A 45 -25.43 6.86 -3.66
C ASN A 45 -25.57 5.92 -2.44
N LEU A 46 -24.49 5.56 -1.77
CA LEU A 46 -24.45 4.63 -0.64
C LEU A 46 -25.11 3.27 -0.97
N THR A 47 -25.03 2.84 -2.23
CA THR A 47 -25.53 1.53 -2.67
C THR A 47 -24.50 0.47 -2.31
N GLU A 48 -24.84 -0.41 -1.37
CA GLU A 48 -23.91 -1.43 -0.91
C GLU A 48 -23.67 -2.51 -1.97
N LYS A 49 -24.74 -3.08 -2.55
CA LYS A 49 -24.65 -4.30 -3.37
C LYS A 49 -25.13 -4.09 -4.79
N PHE A 50 -24.32 -4.49 -5.74
CA PHE A 50 -24.66 -4.45 -7.17
C PHE A 50 -23.93 -5.54 -7.95
N ALA A 51 -24.48 -5.90 -9.12
CA ALA A 51 -23.83 -6.81 -10.04
C ALA A 51 -22.97 -6.01 -11.04
N PRO A 52 -21.77 -6.48 -11.41
CA PRO A 52 -21.01 -5.86 -12.48
C PRO A 52 -21.80 -5.84 -13.81
N GLU A 53 -21.76 -4.72 -14.53
CA GLU A 53 -22.37 -4.60 -15.85
C GLU A 53 -21.67 -5.47 -16.90
N LYS A 54 -20.36 -5.57 -16.79
CA LYS A 54 -19.50 -6.37 -17.67
C LYS A 54 -19.09 -7.67 -16.99
N THR A 55 -18.74 -8.66 -17.80
CA THR A 55 -18.12 -9.89 -17.30
C THR A 55 -16.70 -9.57 -16.85
N VAL A 56 -16.44 -9.68 -15.57
CA VAL A 56 -15.15 -9.35 -14.94
C VAL A 56 -14.73 -10.44 -13.95
N SER A 57 -13.42 -10.58 -13.77
CA SER A 57 -12.79 -11.49 -12.83
C SER A 57 -12.62 -10.84 -11.44
N ALA A 58 -12.17 -11.62 -10.47
CA ALA A 58 -11.77 -11.12 -9.16
C ALA A 58 -10.64 -10.08 -9.26
N SER A 59 -9.65 -10.34 -10.11
CA SER A 59 -8.53 -9.43 -10.34
C SER A 59 -9.00 -8.10 -10.95
N ASP A 60 -9.95 -8.14 -11.91
CA ASP A 60 -10.48 -6.90 -12.51
C ASP A 60 -11.20 -6.03 -11.47
N VAL A 61 -12.01 -6.66 -10.60
CA VAL A 61 -12.72 -5.94 -9.53
C VAL A 61 -11.74 -5.34 -8.53
N LYS A 62 -10.73 -6.12 -8.11
CA LYS A 62 -9.68 -5.65 -7.21
C LYS A 62 -8.96 -4.44 -7.78
N THR A 63 -8.45 -4.56 -9.01
CA THR A 63 -7.70 -3.49 -9.68
C THR A 63 -8.55 -2.23 -9.85
N ALA A 64 -9.83 -2.38 -10.22
CA ALA A 64 -10.73 -1.25 -10.37
C ALA A 64 -11.05 -0.58 -9.02
N PHE A 65 -11.23 -1.37 -7.94
CA PHE A 65 -11.47 -0.84 -6.60
C PHE A 65 -10.26 -0.07 -6.07
N GLU A 66 -9.05 -0.63 -6.21
CA GLU A 66 -7.80 0.03 -5.82
C GLU A 66 -7.61 1.35 -6.58
N ALA A 67 -7.94 1.38 -7.87
CA ALA A 67 -7.90 2.60 -8.67
C ALA A 67 -8.88 3.67 -8.15
N VAL A 68 -10.13 3.28 -7.81
CA VAL A 68 -11.11 4.22 -7.22
C VAL A 68 -10.58 4.80 -5.91
N ILE A 69 -10.07 3.96 -5.02
CA ILE A 69 -9.54 4.40 -3.73
C ILE A 69 -8.31 5.30 -3.88
N GLY A 70 -7.48 5.06 -4.90
CA GLY A 70 -6.30 5.88 -5.19
C GLY A 70 -6.61 7.23 -5.83
N ASP A 71 -7.65 7.27 -6.66
CA ASP A 71 -8.03 8.49 -7.39
C ASP A 71 -8.96 9.42 -6.60
N HIS A 72 -9.73 8.91 -5.61
CA HIS A 72 -10.83 9.62 -4.96
C HIS A 72 -10.65 9.81 -3.45
N PRO A 73 -9.75 10.69 -3.01
CA PRO A 73 -9.54 10.97 -1.59
C PRO A 73 -10.77 11.60 -0.91
N GLU A 74 -11.67 12.21 -1.69
CA GLU A 74 -12.92 12.81 -1.21
C GLU A 74 -13.96 11.78 -0.77
N MET A 75 -13.85 10.53 -1.22
CA MET A 75 -14.80 9.45 -0.86
C MET A 75 -14.45 8.81 0.49
N PHE A 76 -14.23 9.60 1.49
CA PHE A 76 -13.81 9.16 2.83
C PHE A 76 -14.81 8.26 3.55
N TRP A 77 -16.08 8.23 3.12
CA TRP A 77 -17.13 7.36 3.66
C TRP A 77 -17.06 5.93 3.15
N LEU A 78 -16.35 5.68 2.03
CA LEU A 78 -16.11 4.36 1.49
C LEU A 78 -14.94 3.72 2.24
N GLU A 79 -15.19 2.52 2.79
CA GLU A 79 -14.12 1.72 3.40
C GLU A 79 -13.09 1.29 2.35
N THR A 80 -11.86 1.04 2.78
CA THR A 80 -10.77 0.58 1.89
C THR A 80 -10.87 -0.90 1.54
N GLY A 81 -11.92 -1.58 1.99
CA GLY A 81 -12.23 -2.96 1.70
C GLY A 81 -13.65 -3.16 1.16
N TYR A 82 -13.83 -4.23 0.42
CA TYR A 82 -15.12 -4.65 -0.13
C TYR A 82 -15.28 -6.17 -0.03
N SER A 83 -16.49 -6.69 -0.25
CA SER A 83 -16.73 -8.11 -0.44
C SER A 83 -17.27 -8.38 -1.84
N SER A 84 -17.11 -9.59 -2.35
CA SER A 84 -17.61 -9.94 -3.66
C SER A 84 -17.97 -11.43 -3.76
N LYS A 85 -18.86 -11.77 -4.71
CA LYS A 85 -19.23 -13.16 -5.00
C LYS A 85 -18.89 -13.52 -6.43
N TYR A 86 -18.42 -14.74 -6.61
CA TYR A 86 -17.98 -15.26 -7.90
C TYR A 86 -18.69 -16.56 -8.24
N LEU A 87 -18.87 -16.81 -9.52
CA LEU A 87 -19.23 -18.14 -10.03
C LEU A 87 -17.98 -19.04 -10.04
N THR A 88 -18.21 -20.34 -10.18
CA THR A 88 -17.12 -21.35 -10.27
C THR A 88 -16.19 -21.13 -11.50
N ASN A 89 -16.63 -20.38 -12.48
CA ASN A 89 -15.83 -19.98 -13.65
C ASN A 89 -15.03 -18.67 -13.42
N GLY A 90 -15.01 -18.14 -12.19
CA GLY A 90 -14.29 -16.93 -11.83
C GLY A 90 -14.99 -15.61 -12.16
N GLN A 91 -16.20 -15.64 -12.75
CA GLN A 91 -16.96 -14.44 -13.06
C GLN A 91 -17.53 -13.80 -11.80
N CYS A 92 -17.29 -12.52 -11.56
CA CYS A 92 -17.92 -11.75 -10.50
C CYS A 92 -19.43 -11.55 -10.78
N VAL A 93 -20.26 -11.77 -9.78
CA VAL A 93 -21.72 -11.61 -9.87
C VAL A 93 -22.29 -10.65 -8.83
N GLU A 94 -21.51 -10.27 -7.82
CA GLU A 94 -21.90 -9.30 -6.79
C GLU A 94 -20.64 -8.60 -6.28
N ILE A 95 -20.71 -7.27 -6.17
CA ILE A 95 -19.80 -6.43 -5.41
C ILE A 95 -20.58 -5.85 -4.25
N ASP A 96 -20.00 -5.89 -3.05
CA ASP A 96 -20.60 -5.42 -1.80
C ASP A 96 -19.67 -4.41 -1.15
N LEU A 97 -19.94 -3.10 -1.39
CA LEU A 97 -19.18 -1.99 -0.84
C LEU A 97 -19.46 -1.85 0.66
N LYS A 98 -18.47 -1.40 1.39
CA LYS A 98 -18.58 -1.13 2.82
C LYS A 98 -18.41 0.38 3.08
N TYR A 99 -19.21 0.86 4.01
CA TYR A 99 -19.21 2.28 4.39
C TYR A 99 -18.94 2.41 5.88
N ASN A 100 -18.16 3.40 6.26
CA ASN A 100 -17.92 3.71 7.66
C ASN A 100 -19.04 4.59 8.26
N SER A 101 -18.91 4.91 9.54
CA SER A 101 -19.95 5.65 10.27
C SER A 101 -20.26 7.04 9.76
N THR A 102 -19.39 7.63 8.91
CA THR A 102 -19.69 8.94 8.29
C THR A 102 -20.83 8.87 7.27
N ALA A 103 -21.11 7.68 6.74
CA ALA A 103 -22.21 7.44 5.82
C ALA A 103 -23.61 7.61 6.48
N ASP A 104 -23.72 7.50 7.82
CA ASP A 104 -24.98 7.65 8.56
C ASP A 104 -25.54 9.07 8.44
N ASP A 105 -24.67 10.08 8.35
CA ASP A 105 -25.00 11.50 8.08
C ASP A 105 -23.93 12.09 7.16
N LEU A 106 -23.92 11.59 5.92
CA LEU A 106 -22.90 11.91 4.94
C LEU A 106 -22.85 13.40 4.60
N GLU A 107 -24.00 14.06 4.53
CA GLU A 107 -24.05 15.48 4.21
C GLU A 107 -23.34 16.34 5.27
N SER A 108 -23.61 16.09 6.53
CA SER A 108 -22.93 16.76 7.64
C SER A 108 -21.44 16.39 7.71
N ALA A 109 -21.08 15.14 7.39
CA ALA A 109 -19.69 14.73 7.34
C ALA A 109 -18.92 15.44 6.21
N LYS A 110 -19.51 15.58 5.01
CA LYS A 110 -18.94 16.35 3.89
C LYS A 110 -18.73 17.82 4.28
N GLN A 111 -19.71 18.45 4.92
CA GLN A 111 -19.58 19.85 5.39
C GLN A 111 -18.41 20.02 6.38
N ARG A 112 -18.23 19.08 7.32
CA ARG A 112 -17.09 19.12 8.26
C ARG A 112 -15.76 18.90 7.53
N PHE A 113 -15.73 17.98 6.59
CA PHE A 113 -14.55 17.68 5.79
C PHE A 113 -14.11 18.87 4.95
N ASP A 114 -15.05 19.48 4.22
CA ASP A 114 -14.80 20.66 3.40
C ASP A 114 -14.35 21.86 4.25
N ALA A 115 -14.99 22.08 5.39
CA ALA A 115 -14.61 23.15 6.30
C ALA A 115 -13.19 22.94 6.87
N ALA A 116 -12.84 21.73 7.25
CA ALA A 116 -11.50 21.40 7.74
C ALA A 116 -10.43 21.60 6.64
N ALA A 117 -10.70 21.14 5.43
CA ALA A 117 -9.82 21.34 4.29
C ALA A 117 -9.62 22.84 3.98
N GLN A 118 -10.71 23.59 3.88
CA GLN A 118 -10.65 25.05 3.62
C GLN A 118 -9.85 25.79 4.68
N ASN A 119 -9.99 25.43 5.95
CA ASN A 119 -9.21 26.04 7.02
C ASN A 119 -7.70 25.82 6.83
N LEU A 120 -7.30 24.63 6.38
CA LEU A 120 -5.89 24.31 6.15
C LEU A 120 -5.30 25.02 4.93
N ILE A 121 -6.08 25.20 3.85
CA ILE A 121 -5.56 25.79 2.61
C ILE A 121 -5.79 27.30 2.47
N THR A 122 -6.51 27.93 3.41
CA THR A 122 -6.86 29.37 3.31
C THR A 122 -5.61 30.24 3.10
N GLY A 123 -4.52 29.97 3.81
CA GLY A 123 -3.27 30.72 3.65
C GLY A 123 -2.57 30.46 2.32
N ALA A 124 -2.73 29.28 1.75
CA ALA A 124 -2.12 28.90 0.47
C ALA A 124 -2.73 29.67 -0.71
N ALA A 125 -4.02 30.03 -0.64
CA ALA A 125 -4.73 30.69 -1.73
C ALA A 125 -4.11 32.05 -2.17
N SER A 126 -3.37 32.70 -1.29
CA SER A 126 -2.70 33.98 -1.56
C SER A 126 -1.25 33.85 -2.03
N LEU A 127 -0.71 32.65 -2.13
CA LEU A 127 0.66 32.40 -2.57
C LEU A 127 0.74 32.39 -4.11
N ASP A 128 1.88 32.83 -4.63
CA ASP A 128 2.03 33.10 -6.07
C ASP A 128 2.35 31.84 -6.88
N SER A 129 3.11 30.88 -6.31
CA SER A 129 3.56 29.69 -7.03
C SER A 129 2.94 28.41 -6.49
N ASN A 130 2.84 27.36 -7.34
CA ASN A 130 2.41 26.04 -6.93
C ASN A 130 3.34 25.43 -5.88
N TYR A 131 4.64 25.67 -5.99
CA TYR A 131 5.61 25.23 -4.99
C TYR A 131 5.36 25.85 -3.61
N GLU A 132 5.09 27.16 -3.53
CA GLU A 132 4.78 27.80 -2.24
C GLU A 132 3.48 27.28 -1.65
N LYS A 133 2.45 27.06 -2.48
CA LYS A 133 1.18 26.46 -2.07
C LYS A 133 1.38 25.04 -1.56
N GLU A 134 2.11 24.23 -2.31
CA GLU A 134 2.43 22.86 -1.95
C GLU A 134 3.17 22.79 -0.60
N LYS A 135 4.24 23.59 -0.46
CA LYS A 135 5.01 23.65 0.78
C LYS A 135 4.15 24.09 1.97
N TYR A 136 3.29 25.09 1.76
CA TYR A 136 2.37 25.53 2.80
C TYR A 136 1.44 24.40 3.25
N VAL A 137 0.87 23.64 2.33
CA VAL A 137 -0.02 22.50 2.62
C VAL A 137 0.74 21.40 3.35
N HIS A 138 1.97 21.09 2.92
CA HIS A 138 2.86 20.13 3.59
C HIS A 138 3.03 20.52 5.08
N ASP A 139 3.45 21.74 5.35
CA ASP A 139 3.74 22.22 6.70
C ASP A 139 2.46 22.30 7.55
N ALA A 140 1.33 22.72 6.95
CA ALA A 140 0.05 22.81 7.63
C ALA A 140 -0.48 21.42 8.02
N LEU A 141 -0.38 20.43 7.12
CA LEU A 141 -0.84 19.08 7.37
C LEU A 141 0.03 18.38 8.42
N ALA A 142 1.36 18.44 8.30
CA ALA A 142 2.28 17.89 9.29
C ALA A 142 2.09 18.51 10.69
N SER A 143 1.70 19.81 10.76
CA SER A 143 1.42 20.47 12.04
C SER A 143 0.05 20.11 12.63
N ALA A 144 -0.91 19.69 11.81
CA ALA A 144 -2.30 19.52 12.23
C ALA A 144 -2.65 18.07 12.58
N VAL A 145 -1.89 17.09 12.09
CA VAL A 145 -2.20 15.67 12.23
C VAL A 145 -1.19 15.00 13.15
N THR A 146 -1.67 14.06 13.95
CA THR A 146 -0.82 13.20 14.78
C THR A 146 -0.89 11.77 14.23
N TYR A 147 0.26 11.12 14.11
CA TYR A 147 0.30 9.71 13.69
C TYR A 147 -0.28 8.81 14.77
N ASP A 148 -1.37 8.08 14.47
CA ASP A 148 -2.10 7.25 15.42
C ASP A 148 -2.66 6.01 14.73
N LEU A 149 -2.07 4.84 15.03
CA LEU A 149 -2.49 3.54 14.50
C LEU A 149 -3.91 3.13 14.97
N THR A 150 -4.38 3.70 16.05
CA THR A 150 -5.66 3.35 16.69
C THR A 150 -6.80 4.30 16.37
N ALA A 151 -6.53 5.34 15.57
CA ALA A 151 -7.55 6.32 15.20
C ALA A 151 -8.64 5.68 14.32
N ASP A 152 -9.88 6.02 14.57
CA ASP A 152 -11.00 5.59 13.73
C ASP A 152 -10.82 6.08 12.30
N MET A 153 -11.10 5.21 11.33
CA MET A 153 -10.97 5.53 9.89
C MET A 153 -9.58 6.06 9.51
N ASN A 154 -8.54 5.61 10.21
CA ASN A 154 -7.17 6.17 10.13
C ASN A 154 -6.55 6.17 8.73
N GLN A 155 -7.12 5.43 7.78
CA GLN A 155 -6.69 5.42 6.38
C GLN A 155 -7.40 6.45 5.50
N SER A 156 -8.39 7.18 6.03
CA SER A 156 -9.17 8.16 5.28
C SER A 156 -8.60 9.58 5.41
N ALA A 157 -8.79 10.40 4.38
CA ALA A 157 -8.50 11.83 4.47
C ALA A 157 -9.33 12.52 5.58
N TYR A 158 -10.53 12.00 5.88
CA TYR A 158 -11.38 12.53 6.95
C TYR A 158 -10.73 12.41 8.33
N SER A 159 -10.11 11.27 8.61
CA SER A 159 -9.40 11.08 9.88
C SER A 159 -8.28 12.10 10.06
N ALA A 160 -7.50 12.34 9.02
CA ALA A 160 -6.43 13.34 9.04
C ALA A 160 -6.99 14.77 9.21
N LEU A 161 -7.95 15.17 8.35
CA LEU A 161 -8.41 16.57 8.27
C LEU A 161 -9.38 16.97 9.39
N VAL A 162 -10.30 16.06 9.76
CA VAL A 162 -11.37 16.37 10.73
C VAL A 162 -10.99 15.91 12.13
N ASN A 163 -10.42 14.71 12.26
CA ASN A 163 -10.09 14.13 13.56
C ASN A 163 -8.66 14.49 14.03
N GLY A 164 -7.80 14.99 13.12
CA GLY A 164 -6.43 15.36 13.41
C GLY A 164 -5.52 14.18 13.77
N LYS A 165 -5.92 12.95 13.40
CA LYS A 165 -5.20 11.71 13.71
C LYS A 165 -5.30 10.74 12.55
N SER A 166 -4.17 10.18 12.11
CA SER A 166 -4.19 9.28 10.97
C SER A 166 -2.93 8.41 10.90
N VAL A 167 -2.89 7.50 9.92
CA VAL A 167 -1.68 6.80 9.48
C VAL A 167 -1.25 7.34 8.12
N CYS A 168 -0.15 6.82 7.57
CA CYS A 168 0.42 7.27 6.28
C CYS A 168 -0.64 7.40 5.16
N ALA A 169 -1.56 6.43 5.05
CA ALA A 169 -2.61 6.46 4.04
C ALA A 169 -3.54 7.67 4.15
N GLY A 170 -3.93 8.05 5.38
CA GLY A 170 -4.78 9.23 5.58
C GLY A 170 -4.04 10.53 5.39
N TYR A 171 -2.75 10.63 5.80
CA TYR A 171 -1.89 11.76 5.46
C TYR A 171 -1.80 11.95 3.94
N ALA A 172 -1.48 10.89 3.22
CA ALA A 172 -1.30 10.96 1.77
C ALA A 172 -2.60 11.33 1.04
N ARG A 173 -3.75 10.79 1.45
CA ARG A 173 -5.06 11.17 0.88
C ARG A 173 -5.47 12.58 1.24
N ALA A 174 -5.21 13.02 2.47
CA ALA A 174 -5.47 14.41 2.86
C ALA A 174 -4.62 15.39 2.04
N TYR A 175 -3.34 15.09 1.86
CA TYR A 175 -2.44 15.90 1.05
C TYR A 175 -2.87 15.96 -0.42
N GLN A 176 -3.24 14.81 -1.00
CA GLN A 176 -3.80 14.72 -2.34
C GLN A 176 -5.04 15.62 -2.47
N TYR A 177 -6.01 15.49 -1.56
CA TYR A 177 -7.22 16.28 -1.60
C TYR A 177 -6.95 17.78 -1.50
N LEU A 178 -6.12 18.20 -0.55
CA LEU A 178 -5.80 19.62 -0.33
C LEU A 178 -5.12 20.26 -1.55
N LEU A 179 -4.17 19.55 -2.18
CA LEU A 179 -3.49 20.07 -3.37
C LEU A 179 -4.42 20.11 -4.58
N GLN A 180 -5.29 19.13 -4.76
CA GLN A 180 -6.32 19.13 -5.80
C GLN A 180 -7.29 20.31 -5.64
N GLN A 181 -7.66 20.69 -4.40
CA GLN A 181 -8.47 21.89 -4.15
C GLN A 181 -7.75 23.20 -4.55
N LEU A 182 -6.44 23.19 -4.62
CA LEU A 182 -5.62 24.31 -5.10
C LEU A 182 -5.28 24.22 -6.59
N GLY A 183 -5.79 23.22 -7.31
CA GLY A 183 -5.53 22.97 -8.72
C GLY A 183 -4.13 22.42 -9.01
N ILE A 184 -3.49 21.80 -8.02
CA ILE A 184 -2.17 21.16 -8.15
C ILE A 184 -2.37 19.66 -8.27
N PRO A 185 -1.99 19.02 -9.41
CA PRO A 185 -2.12 17.58 -9.55
C PRO A 185 -1.25 16.85 -8.53
N CYS A 186 -1.92 16.00 -7.74
CA CYS A 186 -1.28 15.22 -6.69
C CYS A 186 -1.91 13.82 -6.70
N TYR A 187 -1.08 12.80 -6.68
CA TYR A 187 -1.48 11.40 -6.77
C TYR A 187 -1.13 10.65 -5.49
N TYR A 188 -2.04 9.81 -5.06
CA TYR A 188 -1.83 8.86 -3.97
C TYR A 188 -0.93 7.73 -4.48
N CYS A 189 0.17 7.47 -3.83
CA CYS A 189 1.13 6.43 -4.18
C CYS A 189 1.20 5.41 -3.05
N THR A 190 1.13 4.13 -3.39
CA THR A 190 1.31 3.03 -2.44
C THR A 190 2.58 2.27 -2.73
N GLY A 191 3.17 1.71 -1.68
CA GLY A 191 4.39 0.95 -1.81
C GLY A 191 4.92 0.43 -0.50
N TYR A 192 6.20 0.14 -0.48
CA TYR A 192 6.92 -0.37 0.68
C TYR A 192 7.97 0.63 1.17
N SER A 193 8.01 0.85 2.48
CA SER A 193 8.99 1.70 3.15
C SER A 193 9.27 1.18 4.56
N GLY A 194 9.90 -0.01 4.65
CA GLY A 194 10.05 -0.75 5.91
C GLY A 194 8.80 -1.53 6.34
N GLY A 195 7.69 -1.35 5.64
CA GLY A 195 6.37 -1.93 5.74
C GLY A 195 5.51 -1.35 4.65
N ASP A 196 4.25 -1.78 4.53
CA ASP A 196 3.30 -1.16 3.61
C ASP A 196 3.12 0.32 3.93
N HIS A 197 3.22 1.17 2.92
CA HIS A 197 3.31 2.59 3.09
C HIS A 197 2.61 3.36 1.96
N ALA A 198 2.23 4.60 2.26
CA ALA A 198 1.61 5.50 1.29
C ALA A 198 2.23 6.90 1.38
N TRP A 199 2.45 7.51 0.22
CA TRP A 199 2.96 8.87 0.03
C TRP A 199 2.35 9.52 -1.19
N ASN A 200 2.89 10.62 -1.67
CA ASN A 200 2.33 11.33 -2.81
C ASN A 200 3.34 11.55 -3.93
N ILE A 201 2.79 11.71 -5.15
CA ILE A 201 3.49 12.23 -6.31
C ILE A 201 2.82 13.53 -6.70
N VAL A 202 3.57 14.63 -6.67
CA VAL A 202 3.09 15.98 -6.96
C VAL A 202 3.65 16.45 -8.30
N LYS A 203 2.81 17.10 -9.12
CA LYS A 203 3.22 17.73 -10.38
C LYS A 203 3.46 19.22 -10.16
N LEU A 204 4.67 19.65 -10.40
CA LEU A 204 5.05 21.06 -10.52
C LEU A 204 5.42 21.40 -11.97
N GLU A 205 5.89 22.62 -12.20
CA GLU A 205 6.09 23.17 -13.53
C GLU A 205 7.15 22.41 -14.37
N ASP A 206 8.19 21.86 -13.73
CA ASP A 206 9.31 21.18 -14.41
C ASP A 206 9.24 19.64 -14.35
N GLY A 207 8.25 19.06 -13.63
CA GLY A 207 8.14 17.62 -13.52
C GLY A 207 7.38 17.14 -12.30
N TYR A 208 7.59 15.88 -11.96
CA TYR A 208 6.96 15.24 -10.82
C TYR A 208 7.97 15.04 -9.70
N TYR A 209 7.44 15.03 -8.47
CA TYR A 209 8.19 14.89 -7.24
C TYR A 209 7.52 13.91 -6.29
N ASN A 210 8.31 13.11 -5.57
CA ASN A 210 7.82 12.35 -4.43
C ASN A 210 7.77 13.24 -3.19
N VAL A 211 6.67 13.12 -2.41
CA VAL A 211 6.48 13.82 -1.14
C VAL A 211 5.90 12.87 -0.12
N ASP A 212 6.55 12.74 1.03
CA ASP A 212 6.05 11.95 2.16
C ASP A 212 5.91 12.83 3.41
N VAL A 213 4.73 13.38 3.59
CA VAL A 213 4.40 14.22 4.74
C VAL A 213 4.50 13.45 6.06
N THR A 214 4.21 12.14 6.04
CA THR A 214 4.26 11.30 7.25
C THR A 214 5.68 11.20 7.80
N TRP A 215 6.67 11.02 6.92
CA TRP A 215 8.05 10.90 7.33
C TRP A 215 8.73 12.23 7.61
N ASP A 216 8.16 13.33 7.11
CA ASP A 216 8.58 14.69 7.42
C ASP A 216 7.90 15.25 8.68
N ASP A 217 6.81 14.60 9.18
CA ASP A 217 6.12 14.95 10.43
C ASP A 217 6.99 14.52 11.63
N ALA A 218 7.64 15.50 12.23
CA ALA A 218 8.49 15.35 13.40
C ALA A 218 8.29 16.55 14.33
N ALA A 219 8.89 16.51 15.53
CA ALA A 219 8.83 17.62 16.50
C ALA A 219 9.24 18.98 15.91
N ALA A 220 10.11 18.98 14.91
CA ALA A 220 10.33 20.06 13.96
C ALA A 220 10.11 19.49 12.56
N ILE A 221 9.21 20.05 11.78
CA ILE A 221 8.91 19.58 10.43
C ILE A 221 10.21 19.48 9.63
N ARG A 222 10.36 18.35 8.93
CA ARG A 222 11.49 18.06 8.04
C ARG A 222 11.10 18.27 6.59
N TYR A 223 12.11 18.23 5.74
CA TYR A 223 11.96 18.23 4.28
C TYR A 223 12.88 17.18 3.65
N ASP A 224 13.18 16.13 4.42
CA ASP A 224 14.01 15.03 3.96
C ASP A 224 13.29 14.19 2.90
N TYR A 225 11.95 14.24 2.92
CA TYR A 225 11.06 13.54 1.99
C TYR A 225 10.15 14.47 1.20
N PHE A 226 10.44 15.76 1.16
CA PHE A 226 9.70 16.77 0.41
C PHE A 226 10.39 17.07 -0.93
N ASN A 227 9.65 16.99 -2.03
CA ASN A 227 10.11 17.25 -3.41
C ASN A 227 11.38 16.48 -3.79
N LYS A 228 11.29 15.16 -3.71
CA LYS A 228 12.38 14.24 -4.03
C LYS A 228 12.20 13.56 -5.38
N THR A 229 13.32 13.22 -6.02
CA THR A 229 13.30 12.37 -7.21
C THR A 229 13.11 10.90 -6.86
N ASP A 230 12.78 10.07 -7.86
CA ASP A 230 12.76 8.62 -7.67
C ASP A 230 14.12 8.08 -7.22
N ALA A 231 15.21 8.67 -7.69
CA ALA A 231 16.57 8.29 -7.26
C ALA A 231 16.83 8.61 -5.78
N ASP A 232 16.26 9.71 -5.25
CA ASP A 232 16.38 10.06 -3.83
C ASP A 232 15.57 9.11 -2.95
N PHE A 233 14.41 8.63 -3.43
CA PHE A 233 13.51 7.72 -2.73
C PHE A 233 13.94 6.25 -2.84
N ALA A 234 14.73 5.87 -3.83
CA ALA A 234 15.02 4.47 -4.18
C ALA A 234 15.57 3.61 -3.02
N SER A 235 16.24 4.23 -2.04
CA SER A 235 16.78 3.51 -0.87
C SER A 235 15.76 3.27 0.24
N THR A 236 14.62 3.95 0.22
CA THR A 236 13.64 3.95 1.31
C THR A 236 12.23 3.63 0.86
N HIS A 237 11.87 3.92 -0.39
CA HIS A 237 10.51 3.79 -0.90
C HIS A 237 10.50 3.00 -2.21
N ILE A 238 9.64 1.99 -2.29
CA ILE A 238 9.47 1.16 -3.49
C ILE A 238 7.98 1.15 -3.84
N ARG A 239 7.63 1.71 -4.99
CA ARG A 239 6.24 1.72 -5.47
C ARG A 239 5.72 0.32 -5.72
N GLN A 240 4.44 0.08 -5.43
CA GLN A 240 3.76 -1.21 -5.62
C GLN A 240 2.48 -1.07 -6.43
N ASN A 241 1.92 -2.19 -6.86
CA ASN A 241 0.63 -2.28 -7.54
C ASN A 241 0.55 -1.28 -8.72
N LEU A 242 -0.58 -0.62 -8.89
CA LEU A 242 -0.76 0.39 -9.94
C LEU A 242 0.17 1.60 -9.79
N SER A 243 0.69 1.87 -8.59
CA SER A 243 1.57 3.01 -8.35
C SER A 243 2.90 2.94 -9.10
N VAL A 244 3.32 1.75 -9.55
CA VAL A 244 4.52 1.59 -10.40
C VAL A 244 4.38 2.28 -11.75
N TYR A 245 3.15 2.49 -12.22
CA TYR A 245 2.84 3.15 -13.50
C TYR A 245 2.59 4.65 -13.38
N LEU A 246 2.61 5.20 -12.16
CA LEU A 246 2.57 6.65 -11.97
C LEU A 246 3.79 7.32 -12.61
N PRO A 247 3.69 8.61 -12.97
CA PRO A 247 4.80 9.33 -13.59
C PRO A 247 6.11 9.22 -12.80
N ALA A 248 7.22 9.14 -13.52
CA ALA A 248 8.54 9.17 -12.92
C ALA A 248 8.82 10.56 -12.30
N CYS A 249 9.32 10.55 -11.06
CA CYS A 249 9.70 11.77 -10.35
C CYS A 249 11.12 12.16 -10.69
N ASN A 250 11.27 13.09 -11.60
CA ASN A 250 12.55 13.57 -12.13
C ASN A 250 12.66 15.10 -12.15
N GLY A 251 11.74 15.82 -11.53
CA GLY A 251 11.80 17.25 -11.34
C GLY A 251 13.04 17.66 -10.55
N THR A 252 13.63 18.78 -10.87
CA THR A 252 14.88 19.25 -10.25
C THR A 252 14.83 20.68 -9.75
N ALA A 253 13.94 21.52 -10.31
CA ALA A 253 13.85 22.94 -9.95
C ALA A 253 13.44 23.17 -8.49
N TYR A 254 12.61 22.29 -7.96
CA TYR A 254 12.06 22.38 -6.59
C TYR A 254 12.57 21.26 -5.67
N ARG A 255 13.56 20.50 -6.15
CA ARG A 255 14.18 19.42 -5.37
C ARG A 255 14.85 20.00 -4.13
N GLN A 256 14.40 19.52 -2.95
CA GLN A 256 15.04 19.88 -1.69
C GLN A 256 16.31 19.03 -1.49
N GLU A 257 17.45 19.69 -1.35
CA GLU A 257 18.66 19.01 -0.91
C GLU A 257 18.57 18.72 0.59
N ASN A 258 19.04 17.54 1.01
CA ASN A 258 19.07 17.22 2.42
C ASN A 258 19.97 18.22 3.15
N THR A 259 19.43 18.96 4.09
CA THR A 259 20.14 20.00 4.84
C THR A 259 21.12 19.46 5.87
N THR A 260 21.42 18.17 5.88
CA THR A 260 22.53 17.62 6.68
C THR A 260 23.84 17.92 5.98
N GLY A 261 24.28 19.16 6.16
CA GLY A 261 25.57 19.63 5.70
C GLY A 261 26.74 18.94 6.38
N ALA A 262 27.79 18.86 5.57
CA ALA A 262 29.18 18.66 5.91
C ALA A 262 29.64 17.23 6.24
N ALA A 263 30.34 16.69 5.23
CA ALA A 263 31.55 15.90 5.33
C ALA A 263 31.73 15.09 6.64
N GLY A 264 31.32 13.85 6.60
CA GLY A 264 31.80 12.83 7.50
C GLY A 264 31.77 11.52 6.73
N THR A 265 32.93 11.05 6.32
CA THR A 265 33.15 9.67 5.93
C THR A 265 32.73 8.77 7.09
N GLY A 266 31.52 8.27 7.05
CA GLY A 266 30.93 7.38 8.04
C GLY A 266 30.04 6.37 7.32
N GLN A 267 30.46 5.15 7.42
CA GLN A 267 29.78 3.90 7.11
C GLN A 267 28.27 3.99 7.41
N PRO A 268 27.37 3.46 6.58
CA PRO A 268 25.93 3.45 6.90
C PRO A 268 25.70 2.62 8.15
N SER A 269 25.37 3.28 9.23
CA SER A 269 24.77 2.63 10.39
C SER A 269 23.35 2.27 10.03
N GLU A 270 22.99 1.02 10.31
CA GLU A 270 21.64 0.49 10.23
C GLU A 270 20.61 1.50 10.77
N ALA A 271 19.78 2.02 9.91
CA ALA A 271 18.62 2.82 10.31
C ALA A 271 17.54 1.86 10.81
N GLY A 272 17.68 1.48 12.07
CA GLY A 272 16.58 0.92 12.82
C GLY A 272 15.49 1.98 12.89
N GLY A 273 14.29 1.67 12.39
CA GLY A 273 13.10 2.46 12.59
C GLY A 273 12.84 2.64 14.09
N ALA A 274 13.24 3.77 14.63
CA ALA A 274 12.88 4.16 15.98
C ALA A 274 11.61 4.99 15.89
N THR A 275 10.48 4.34 16.12
CA THR A 275 9.32 5.04 16.65
C THR A 275 9.68 5.57 18.02
N PRO A 276 9.46 6.86 18.34
CA PRO A 276 9.58 7.31 19.70
C PRO A 276 8.44 6.72 20.54
N ASP A 277 8.79 5.87 21.47
CA ASP A 277 7.90 5.41 22.54
C ASP A 277 7.78 6.53 23.60
N PRO A 278 6.61 7.10 23.85
CA PRO A 278 6.38 7.92 25.03
C PRO A 278 5.53 7.11 26.00
N ASP A 279 6.09 6.28 26.84
CA ASP A 279 5.70 6.23 28.24
C ASP A 279 6.43 5.11 29.02
N ALA A 280 7.38 5.52 29.82
CA ALA A 280 7.84 4.75 30.93
C ALA A 280 7.34 5.43 32.22
N GLY A 281 6.33 4.85 32.85
CA GLY A 281 6.05 5.30 34.21
C GLY A 281 4.71 4.90 34.82
N THR A 282 4.79 3.88 35.67
CA THR A 282 4.00 3.63 36.91
C THR A 282 2.62 2.98 36.80
N THR A 283 2.61 1.69 37.16
CA THR A 283 1.48 0.98 37.78
C THR A 283 1.11 1.58 39.13
N PRO A 284 -0.18 1.43 39.57
CA PRO A 284 -0.47 0.42 40.56
C PRO A 284 -1.78 -0.36 40.42
N SER A 285 -1.64 -1.65 40.58
CA SER A 285 -2.42 -2.59 41.42
C SER A 285 -3.91 -2.34 41.73
N GLY A 286 -4.73 -3.33 41.42
CA GLY A 286 -5.75 -3.79 42.38
C GLY A 286 -7.19 -3.94 41.82
N GLY A 287 -7.70 -5.18 41.86
CA GLY A 287 -9.14 -5.39 42.02
C GLY A 287 -9.82 -6.43 41.15
N GLN A 288 -9.83 -7.68 41.62
CA GLN A 288 -10.72 -8.76 41.16
C GLN A 288 -12.22 -8.44 41.36
N THR A 289 -13.08 -8.94 40.48
CA THR A 289 -14.27 -9.80 40.81
C THR A 289 -14.90 -10.31 39.52
N ASP A 290 -14.90 -11.53 39.33
CA ASP A 290 -15.80 -12.69 39.26
C ASP A 290 -17.23 -12.43 38.79
N GLY A 291 -17.72 -13.25 37.82
CA GLY A 291 -19.12 -13.28 37.41
C GLY A 291 -19.39 -14.13 36.16
N SER A 292 -19.33 -15.45 36.33
CA SER A 292 -19.81 -16.50 35.44
C SER A 292 -21.33 -16.41 35.21
N VAL A 293 -21.82 -16.58 33.97
CA VAL A 293 -23.09 -17.32 33.71
C VAL A 293 -23.05 -17.97 32.31
N THR A 294 -23.45 -19.19 32.31
CA THR A 294 -23.52 -20.27 31.32
C THR A 294 -24.58 -20.12 30.23
N ASP A 295 -24.27 -20.71 29.08
CA ASP A 295 -24.95 -21.32 27.93
C ASP A 295 -26.35 -21.94 28.24
N PRO A 296 -27.25 -22.24 27.24
CA PRO A 296 -27.02 -23.14 26.11
C PRO A 296 -27.81 -22.91 24.77
N GLY A 297 -27.20 -23.32 23.65
CA GLY A 297 -27.79 -24.19 22.63
C GLY A 297 -28.74 -23.65 21.58
N GLN A 298 -28.32 -23.72 20.33
CA GLN A 298 -29.05 -24.44 19.27
C GLN A 298 -28.18 -24.66 18.01
N GLN A 299 -28.18 -25.94 17.59
CA GLN A 299 -27.67 -26.43 16.33
C GLN A 299 -28.51 -25.93 15.15
N GLY A 300 -27.84 -25.54 14.06
CA GLY A 300 -28.41 -25.33 12.74
C GLY A 300 -27.39 -25.69 11.67
N ASP A 301 -27.63 -26.83 11.05
CA ASP A 301 -26.95 -27.37 9.90
C ASP A 301 -27.00 -26.38 8.71
N GLY A 302 -25.87 -26.00 8.16
CA GLY A 302 -25.77 -25.13 6.97
C GLY A 302 -24.42 -25.30 6.33
N THR A 303 -24.40 -26.04 5.23
CA THR A 303 -23.28 -26.17 4.30
C THR A 303 -22.71 -24.80 3.94
N GLN A 304 -21.54 -24.50 4.46
CA GLN A 304 -20.74 -23.33 4.08
C GLN A 304 -20.00 -23.62 2.78
N GLU A 305 -20.37 -22.94 1.71
CA GLU A 305 -19.46 -22.67 0.58
C GLU A 305 -18.36 -21.74 1.07
N PRO A 306 -17.07 -21.96 0.69
CA PRO A 306 -15.98 -21.12 1.14
C PRO A 306 -16.12 -19.72 0.53
N GLU A 307 -16.40 -18.74 1.38
CA GLU A 307 -16.21 -17.33 1.05
C GLU A 307 -14.71 -17.07 0.95
N GLN A 308 -14.23 -16.74 -0.24
CA GLN A 308 -12.91 -16.15 -0.40
C GLN A 308 -13.01 -14.67 0.01
N PRO A 309 -12.30 -14.23 1.06
CA PRO A 309 -12.29 -12.83 1.43
C PRO A 309 -11.68 -12.02 0.31
N GLY A 310 -12.39 -11.02 -0.19
CA GLY A 310 -11.81 -9.97 -0.99
C GLY A 310 -10.73 -9.29 -0.12
N SER A 311 -9.49 -9.33 -0.58
CA SER A 311 -8.40 -8.68 0.13
C SER A 311 -8.69 -7.18 0.22
N SER A 312 -8.75 -6.66 1.44
CA SER A 312 -8.88 -5.23 1.67
C SER A 312 -7.52 -4.55 1.52
N LEU A 313 -7.52 -3.27 1.11
CA LEU A 313 -6.30 -2.47 1.18
C LEU A 313 -5.74 -2.41 2.62
N SER A 314 -6.60 -2.56 3.64
CA SER A 314 -6.18 -2.67 5.03
C SER A 314 -5.33 -3.90 5.30
N ASP A 315 -5.54 -5.00 4.58
CA ASP A 315 -4.73 -6.21 4.70
C ASP A 315 -3.32 -6.01 4.12
N TYR A 316 -3.16 -4.99 3.25
CA TYR A 316 -1.88 -4.61 2.65
C TYR A 316 -1.20 -3.42 3.35
N ILE A 317 -1.95 -2.59 4.08
CA ILE A 317 -1.44 -1.35 4.69
C ILE A 317 -1.24 -1.49 6.21
N ASN A 318 -1.75 -2.56 6.83
CA ASN A 318 -1.59 -2.78 8.27
C ASN A 318 -1.58 -4.27 8.63
N PRO A 319 -0.45 -4.97 8.44
CA PRO A 319 -0.26 -6.24 9.13
C PRO A 319 -0.17 -5.92 10.64
N ASP A 320 -0.93 -6.63 11.46
CA ASP A 320 -0.88 -6.51 12.92
C ASP A 320 0.57 -6.53 13.42
N PRO A 321 1.09 -5.44 14.03
CA PRO A 321 2.49 -5.38 14.45
C PRO A 321 2.82 -6.29 15.64
N GLN A 322 1.87 -7.09 16.12
CA GLN A 322 2.02 -7.92 17.32
C GLN A 322 2.38 -9.39 17.06
N GLU A 323 2.38 -9.87 15.83
CA GLU A 323 2.91 -11.21 15.54
C GLU A 323 4.03 -11.16 14.48
N PRO A 324 5.29 -11.24 14.87
CA PRO A 324 6.34 -11.58 13.92
C PRO A 324 6.06 -13.00 13.38
N LEU A 325 6.06 -13.14 12.06
CA LEU A 325 5.95 -14.43 11.38
C LEU A 325 6.90 -15.42 12.06
N ARG A 326 6.34 -16.37 12.81
CA ARG A 326 7.11 -17.42 13.47
C ARG A 326 7.51 -18.46 12.43
N TYR A 327 8.71 -18.32 11.91
CA TYR A 327 9.36 -19.44 11.25
C TYR A 327 9.79 -20.48 12.29
N PRO A 328 9.70 -21.78 12.03
CA PRO A 328 10.15 -22.80 12.96
C PRO A 328 11.66 -22.67 13.19
N SER A 329 12.03 -22.31 14.41
CA SER A 329 13.42 -22.21 14.85
C SER A 329 14.07 -23.58 14.84
N GLY A 330 14.98 -23.81 13.91
CA GLY A 330 15.94 -24.91 14.02
C GLY A 330 16.88 -24.67 15.19
N ASN A 331 17.06 -25.69 16.03
CA ASN A 331 17.88 -25.74 17.21
C ASN A 331 19.28 -25.12 17.04
N THR A 332 19.57 -24.07 17.80
CA THR A 332 20.95 -23.62 18.02
C THR A 332 21.46 -24.18 19.33
N ALA A 333 22.38 -25.14 19.24
CA ALA A 333 23.26 -25.47 20.33
C ALA A 333 24.43 -24.48 20.33
N GLY A 334 24.65 -23.83 21.45
CA GLY A 334 25.69 -22.82 21.62
C GLY A 334 27.11 -23.35 21.62
N SER A 335 28.04 -22.51 21.22
CA SER A 335 29.42 -22.53 21.72
C SER A 335 30.02 -21.14 21.64
N ALA A 336 30.63 -20.76 22.75
CA ALA A 336 31.33 -19.50 22.94
C ALA A 336 32.75 -19.53 22.31
N GLY A 337 33.13 -18.36 21.77
CA GLY A 337 34.50 -17.86 21.84
C GLY A 337 35.43 -18.20 20.68
N ASN A 338 35.72 -17.26 19.80
CA ASN A 338 37.06 -16.72 19.63
C ASN A 338 37.07 -15.63 18.55
N THR A 339 37.50 -14.42 18.88
CA THR A 339 37.75 -13.33 17.95
C THR A 339 39.02 -13.62 17.17
N THR A 340 38.88 -14.05 15.95
CA THR A 340 39.88 -13.93 14.91
C THR A 340 39.26 -13.20 13.75
N THR A 341 39.88 -12.09 13.33
CA THR A 341 39.54 -11.36 12.11
C THR A 341 39.56 -12.34 10.92
N ALA A 342 38.39 -12.82 10.55
CA ALA A 342 38.23 -13.67 9.36
C ALA A 342 38.39 -12.77 8.12
N ALA A 343 39.25 -13.17 7.20
CA ALA A 343 39.33 -12.61 5.86
C ALA A 343 37.95 -12.71 5.20
N THR A 344 37.55 -11.64 4.50
CA THR A 344 36.32 -11.64 3.70
C THR A 344 36.39 -12.83 2.75
N PRO A 345 35.41 -13.76 2.77
CA PRO A 345 35.43 -14.90 1.85
C PRO A 345 35.43 -14.41 0.41
N GLU A 346 36.16 -15.08 -0.46
CA GLU A 346 36.08 -14.78 -1.90
C GLU A 346 34.66 -15.06 -2.39
N PRO A 347 34.13 -14.20 -3.29
CA PRO A 347 32.79 -14.40 -3.84
C PRO A 347 32.68 -15.75 -4.55
N ARG A 348 31.60 -16.48 -4.31
CA ARG A 348 31.31 -17.73 -5.02
C ARG A 348 31.08 -17.45 -6.51
N ALA A 349 31.70 -18.22 -7.37
CA ALA A 349 31.60 -18.05 -8.81
C ALA A 349 30.21 -18.36 -9.39
N ASP A 350 29.40 -19.14 -8.67
CA ASP A 350 28.03 -19.54 -9.02
C ASP A 350 26.94 -18.66 -8.36
N ALA A 351 27.33 -17.67 -7.56
CA ALA A 351 26.36 -16.81 -6.87
C ALA A 351 25.82 -15.70 -7.79
N LEU A 352 24.49 -15.51 -7.72
CA LEU A 352 23.78 -14.41 -8.37
C LEU A 352 23.92 -13.17 -7.51
N THR A 353 24.43 -12.08 -8.06
CA THR A 353 24.90 -10.92 -7.28
C THR A 353 23.91 -9.75 -7.22
N ASP A 354 22.87 -9.78 -8.04
CA ASP A 354 21.85 -8.75 -8.13
C ASP A 354 20.50 -9.34 -8.54
N LEU A 355 19.43 -8.54 -8.39
CA LEU A 355 18.06 -8.95 -8.65
C LEU A 355 17.83 -9.31 -10.13
N SER A 356 18.51 -8.65 -11.05
CA SER A 356 18.35 -8.91 -12.49
C SER A 356 18.92 -10.28 -12.85
N SER A 357 20.12 -10.59 -12.38
CA SER A 357 20.75 -11.92 -12.58
C SER A 357 19.95 -13.03 -11.92
N TYR A 358 19.35 -12.76 -10.75
CA TYR A 358 18.45 -13.71 -10.08
C TYR A 358 17.23 -14.04 -10.95
N TYR A 359 16.52 -13.04 -11.46
CA TYR A 359 15.34 -13.29 -12.31
C TYR A 359 15.70 -13.88 -13.66
N GLU A 360 16.83 -13.52 -14.22
CA GLU A 360 17.30 -14.14 -15.47
C GLU A 360 17.57 -15.63 -15.28
N ASP A 361 18.18 -16.02 -14.17
CA ASP A 361 18.41 -17.42 -13.85
C ASP A 361 17.11 -18.17 -13.54
N CYS A 362 16.19 -17.57 -12.77
CA CYS A 362 14.85 -18.11 -12.57
C CYS A 362 14.14 -18.36 -13.91
N ARG A 363 14.17 -17.40 -14.82
CA ARG A 363 13.58 -17.52 -16.15
C ARG A 363 14.19 -18.68 -16.94
N LYS A 364 15.50 -18.79 -16.91
CA LYS A 364 16.24 -19.85 -17.61
C LYS A 364 15.85 -21.24 -17.07
N GLN A 365 15.80 -21.38 -15.76
CA GLN A 365 15.44 -22.65 -15.12
C GLN A 365 13.97 -23.00 -15.38
N LEU A 366 13.04 -22.03 -15.21
CA LEU A 366 11.61 -22.20 -15.47
C LEU A 366 11.30 -22.64 -16.91
N THR A 367 12.07 -22.18 -17.90
CA THR A 367 11.86 -22.53 -19.31
C THR A 367 12.06 -24.03 -19.56
N GLY A 368 12.80 -24.71 -18.70
CA GLY A 368 13.05 -26.15 -18.78
C GLY A 368 12.07 -27.02 -17.99
N LEU A 369 11.15 -26.42 -17.24
CA LEU A 369 10.24 -27.14 -16.35
C LEU A 369 8.96 -27.59 -17.06
N GLY A 370 8.34 -28.65 -16.52
CA GLY A 370 7.04 -29.16 -16.96
C GLY A 370 5.90 -28.66 -16.08
N SER A 371 4.71 -29.27 -16.23
CA SER A 371 3.57 -29.03 -15.37
C SER A 371 3.67 -29.85 -14.07
N GLY A 372 3.01 -29.37 -13.00
CA GLY A 372 3.01 -29.96 -11.66
C GLY A 372 4.03 -29.29 -10.74
N ASP A 373 4.23 -29.86 -9.56
CA ASP A 373 5.18 -29.33 -8.59
C ASP A 373 6.61 -29.46 -9.13
N GLN A 374 7.25 -28.34 -9.32
CA GLN A 374 8.62 -28.23 -9.81
C GLN A 374 9.43 -27.38 -8.83
N HIS A 375 10.73 -27.65 -8.72
CA HIS A 375 11.62 -26.81 -7.94
C HIS A 375 12.95 -26.60 -8.66
N PHE A 376 13.61 -25.53 -8.34
CA PHE A 376 14.95 -25.20 -8.78
C PHE A 376 15.65 -24.36 -7.70
N ASP A 377 16.96 -24.33 -7.74
CA ASP A 377 17.78 -23.68 -6.73
C ASP A 377 18.53 -22.49 -7.34
N ASN A 378 18.67 -21.44 -6.54
CA ASN A 378 19.52 -20.29 -6.84
C ASN A 378 20.48 -20.07 -5.68
N VAL A 379 21.72 -19.73 -5.96
CA VAL A 379 22.70 -19.36 -4.94
C VAL A 379 22.79 -17.85 -4.88
N VAL A 380 22.47 -17.26 -3.72
CA VAL A 380 22.44 -15.81 -3.53
C VAL A 380 23.16 -15.39 -2.26
N PRO A 381 23.87 -14.23 -2.24
CA PRO A 381 24.40 -13.67 -1.01
C PRO A 381 23.26 -13.38 -0.02
N LYS A 382 23.50 -13.58 1.27
CA LYS A 382 22.50 -13.23 2.32
C LYS A 382 22.09 -11.76 2.27
N SER A 383 23.01 -10.88 1.85
CA SER A 383 22.71 -9.46 1.64
C SER A 383 21.72 -9.17 0.51
N LEU A 384 21.55 -10.07 -0.46
CA LEU A 384 20.60 -9.92 -1.56
C LEU A 384 19.21 -10.45 -1.21
N TRP A 385 19.09 -11.28 -0.17
CA TRP A 385 17.84 -11.94 0.15
C TRP A 385 16.68 -11.00 0.40
N SER A 386 16.86 -9.96 1.22
CA SER A 386 15.80 -8.99 1.51
C SER A 386 15.27 -8.30 0.25
N THR A 387 16.14 -8.04 -0.73
CA THR A 387 15.75 -7.47 -2.03
C THR A 387 14.94 -8.48 -2.86
N ILE A 388 15.32 -9.75 -2.85
CA ILE A 388 14.59 -10.82 -3.54
C ILE A 388 13.22 -11.02 -2.89
N GLU A 389 13.17 -11.22 -1.59
CA GLU A 389 11.94 -11.39 -0.82
C GLU A 389 10.97 -10.23 -1.07
N GLN A 390 11.46 -9.02 -0.96
CA GLN A 390 10.71 -7.81 -1.22
C GLN A 390 10.17 -7.78 -2.66
N SER A 391 10.94 -8.17 -3.65
CA SER A 391 10.50 -8.19 -5.04
C SER A 391 9.30 -9.13 -5.28
N TYR A 392 9.19 -10.22 -4.54
CA TYR A 392 8.03 -11.11 -4.60
C TYR A 392 6.80 -10.48 -3.93
N HIS A 393 6.98 -9.77 -2.84
CA HIS A 393 5.88 -9.05 -2.18
C HIS A 393 5.39 -7.86 -3.00
N THR A 394 6.27 -7.20 -3.73
CA THR A 394 5.91 -6.05 -4.58
C THR A 394 5.31 -6.44 -5.93
N GLY A 395 5.22 -7.72 -6.26
CA GLY A 395 4.81 -8.16 -7.59
C GLY A 395 5.82 -7.81 -8.69
N ALA A 396 7.02 -7.36 -8.36
CA ALA A 396 8.05 -7.04 -9.34
C ALA A 396 8.41 -8.23 -10.23
N TYR A 397 8.26 -9.45 -9.72
CA TYR A 397 8.41 -10.67 -10.51
C TYR A 397 7.29 -10.83 -11.55
N GLU A 398 6.10 -10.24 -11.36
CA GLU A 398 5.00 -10.26 -12.33
C GLU A 398 5.30 -9.40 -13.56
N GLN A 399 6.19 -8.43 -13.42
CA GLN A 399 6.43 -7.40 -14.42
C GLN A 399 7.39 -7.79 -15.54
N GLY A 400 7.79 -9.04 -15.66
CA GLY A 400 8.49 -9.31 -16.87
C GLY A 400 9.35 -10.55 -17.01
N TYR A 401 9.60 -11.31 -15.95
CA TYR A 401 10.54 -12.42 -16.11
C TYR A 401 9.90 -13.79 -15.89
N VAL A 402 9.08 -13.94 -14.85
CA VAL A 402 8.52 -15.24 -14.46
C VAL A 402 7.16 -15.47 -15.10
N VAL A 403 6.29 -14.50 -15.06
CA VAL A 403 4.89 -14.61 -15.53
C VAL A 403 4.82 -14.85 -17.04
N ASP A 404 5.66 -14.17 -17.83
CA ASP A 404 5.70 -14.38 -19.27
C ASP A 404 6.17 -15.79 -19.65
N VAL A 405 7.13 -16.33 -18.92
CA VAL A 405 7.59 -17.73 -19.13
C VAL A 405 6.46 -18.70 -18.81
N LEU A 406 5.79 -18.53 -17.68
CA LEU A 406 4.69 -19.39 -17.25
C LEU A 406 3.49 -19.33 -18.21
N LYS A 407 3.12 -18.14 -18.69
CA LYS A 407 2.11 -17.96 -19.73
C LYS A 407 2.50 -18.65 -21.04
N ASN A 408 3.76 -18.51 -21.46
CA ASN A 408 4.26 -19.17 -22.68
C ASN A 408 4.30 -20.70 -22.56
N LEU A 409 4.39 -21.24 -21.34
CA LEU A 409 4.27 -22.65 -21.04
C LEU A 409 2.80 -23.12 -20.95
N GLY A 410 1.82 -22.23 -21.15
CA GLY A 410 0.39 -22.54 -21.08
C GLY A 410 -0.13 -22.78 -19.67
N MET A 411 0.55 -22.27 -18.65
CA MET A 411 0.12 -22.36 -17.26
C MET A 411 -0.90 -21.27 -16.95
N GLU A 412 -2.11 -21.67 -16.54
CA GLU A 412 -3.19 -20.76 -16.12
C GLU A 412 -3.11 -20.41 -14.65
N TYR A 413 -2.46 -21.26 -13.85
CA TYR A 413 -2.31 -21.10 -12.39
C TYR A 413 -0.91 -21.50 -11.98
N PHE A 414 -0.30 -20.73 -11.10
CA PHE A 414 0.95 -21.08 -10.44
C PHE A 414 0.99 -20.48 -9.03
N ALA A 415 1.73 -21.14 -8.15
CA ALA A 415 2.13 -20.61 -6.86
C ALA A 415 3.66 -20.72 -6.77
N ILE A 416 4.29 -19.69 -6.23
CA ILE A 416 5.72 -19.69 -5.98
C ILE A 416 5.91 -19.77 -4.46
N GLN A 417 6.66 -20.78 -4.02
CA GLN A 417 7.09 -20.90 -2.64
C GLN A 417 8.61 -20.76 -2.59
N LEU A 418 9.09 -19.81 -1.82
CA LEU A 418 10.51 -19.61 -1.57
C LEU A 418 10.90 -20.37 -0.30
N GLN A 419 11.97 -21.13 -0.38
CA GLN A 419 12.56 -21.81 0.76
C GLN A 419 14.03 -21.41 0.88
N LEU A 420 14.42 -20.91 2.04
CA LEU A 420 15.80 -20.55 2.34
C LEU A 420 16.54 -21.77 2.89
N VAL A 421 17.71 -22.04 2.33
CA VAL A 421 18.65 -23.00 2.85
C VAL A 421 19.99 -22.32 3.08
N ASP A 422 20.39 -22.20 4.34
CA ASP A 422 21.71 -21.63 4.68
C ASP A 422 22.81 -22.62 4.27
N ILE A 423 23.57 -22.28 3.26
CA ILE A 423 24.67 -23.10 2.73
C ILE A 423 26.04 -22.69 3.28
N GLY A 424 26.08 -21.76 4.24
CA GLY A 424 27.31 -21.25 4.85
C GLY A 424 27.96 -20.12 4.04
N ASP A 425 29.10 -19.65 4.52
CA ASP A 425 29.96 -18.65 3.86
C ASP A 425 29.26 -17.35 3.43
N GLY A 426 28.10 -17.02 4.04
CA GLY A 426 27.33 -15.82 3.73
C GLY A 426 26.34 -15.97 2.59
N TYR A 427 25.97 -17.19 2.20
CA TYR A 427 25.05 -17.51 1.11
C TYR A 427 23.84 -18.35 1.58
N TYR A 428 22.75 -18.19 0.86
CA TYR A 428 21.60 -19.07 0.84
C TYR A 428 21.59 -19.89 -0.44
#